data_5b66768b512652b464199ac89f19f18e
#
_entry.id   5b66768b512652b464199ac89f19f18e
#
_cell.length_a   1.000
_cell.length_b   1.000
_cell.length_c   1.000
_cell.angle_alpha   90.00
_cell.angle_beta   90.00
_cell.angle_gamma   90.00
#
_symmetry.space_group_name_H-M   'P 1'
#
loop_
_entity.id
_entity.type
_entity.pdbx_description
1 polymer ?
#
loop_
_entity_poly.entity_id
_entity_poly.type
_entity_poly.pdbx_seq_one_letter_code
_entity_poly.pdbx_strand_id
1 'polypeptide(L)'
;MKYVLFGAGLQGTAMAFDLLKHARGTTSVVAVDANPDALSALSAKLDDPRLTTVAGDVSDPALTAPLLAGADVALSAVNYWFNDDLAGLAIAAGAHFLDLGGNNDVVAREFARSDEARDRGVAVVPDCGLAPGLAGILGYHLATGLERCRSLKLRVGGLPARPLPPMNYKVVFSVQGLINEYVEPALVIRDGQVRTIPSLTELETLRFPEPFGELEAFQTSGGISTLPQTLEGRVDNLDYKTIRYKGHCAQFRLLNELGLCDAGPRSFSGGAVSPREMLAAVMQEKLDLPGPDVVLLLAEAEGWDEDGRPVRRSIRIIDHADQENGISAMMRMTGYPAAIIARMLAAGDVTRRGTLNQELVVPADAMIAELRRRQVDVQEFSGDPGEPA
;
A
#
# COMPACT_ATOMS: atom_id res chain seq x y z
N MET A 1 6.19 23.96 2.07
CA MET A 1 6.40 22.75 1.26
C MET A 1 5.37 22.73 0.15
N LYS A 2 5.80 22.55 -1.10
CA LYS A 2 4.95 22.48 -2.29
C LYS A 2 4.91 21.03 -2.78
N TYR A 3 3.72 20.48 -2.94
CA TYR A 3 3.49 19.12 -3.41
C TYR A 3 2.77 19.13 -4.76
N VAL A 4 3.16 18.18 -5.64
CA VAL A 4 2.44 17.88 -6.87
C VAL A 4 1.89 16.47 -6.74
N LEU A 5 0.59 16.31 -6.89
CA LEU A 5 -0.13 15.04 -6.72
C LEU A 5 -0.73 14.63 -8.07
N PHE A 6 -0.30 13.52 -8.60
CA PHE A 6 -0.83 12.90 -9.80
C PHE A 6 -1.93 11.90 -9.43
N GLY A 7 -3.16 12.21 -9.83
CA GLY A 7 -4.37 11.47 -9.53
C GLY A 7 -5.24 12.13 -8.44
N ALA A 8 -6.52 12.32 -8.74
CA ALA A 8 -7.55 12.87 -7.86
C ALA A 8 -8.61 11.82 -7.47
N GLY A 9 -8.29 10.53 -7.65
CA GLY A 9 -9.12 9.41 -7.21
C GLY A 9 -9.14 9.25 -5.69
N LEU A 10 -9.56 8.08 -5.20
CA LEU A 10 -9.69 7.81 -3.76
C LEU A 10 -8.36 8.05 -3.01
N GLN A 11 -7.24 7.49 -3.50
CA GLN A 11 -5.96 7.61 -2.83
C GLN A 11 -5.38 9.03 -2.93
N GLY A 12 -5.49 9.67 -4.10
CA GLY A 12 -5.09 11.07 -4.25
C GLY A 12 -5.89 11.99 -3.33
N THR A 13 -7.19 11.74 -3.15
CA THR A 13 -8.03 12.48 -2.20
C THR A 13 -7.52 12.33 -0.77
N ALA A 14 -7.16 11.10 -0.35
CA ALA A 14 -6.63 10.86 1.00
C ALA A 14 -5.27 11.53 1.21
N MET A 15 -4.38 11.46 0.22
CA MET A 15 -3.08 12.15 0.27
C MET A 15 -3.24 13.67 0.37
N ALA A 16 -4.08 14.26 -0.49
CA ALA A 16 -4.35 15.71 -0.47
C ALA A 16 -4.97 16.14 0.86
N PHE A 17 -5.93 15.36 1.37
CA PHE A 17 -6.54 15.58 2.68
C PHE A 17 -5.47 15.61 3.79
N ASP A 18 -4.63 14.57 3.85
CA ASP A 18 -3.59 14.49 4.87
C ASP A 18 -2.57 15.62 4.78
N LEU A 19 -2.09 15.92 3.58
CA LEU A 19 -1.13 17.01 3.35
C LEU A 19 -1.68 18.37 3.75
N LEU A 20 -2.98 18.61 3.57
CA LEU A 20 -3.61 19.89 3.89
C LEU A 20 -4.08 19.99 5.33
N LYS A 21 -4.51 18.89 5.95
CA LYS A 21 -5.09 18.92 7.31
C LYS A 21 -4.10 18.51 8.40
N HIS A 22 -3.16 17.62 8.10
CA HIS A 22 -2.26 17.05 9.11
C HIS A 22 -0.79 17.40 8.92
N ALA A 23 -0.30 17.55 7.67
CA ALA A 23 1.11 17.85 7.45
C ALA A 23 1.42 19.32 7.76
N ARG A 24 2.39 19.53 8.67
CA ARG A 24 2.84 20.87 9.01
C ARG A 24 3.71 21.45 7.89
N GLY A 25 3.58 22.75 7.63
CA GLY A 25 4.41 23.47 6.66
C GLY A 25 3.98 23.29 5.21
N THR A 26 2.85 22.68 4.93
CA THR A 26 2.26 22.64 3.57
C THR A 26 1.83 24.04 3.14
N THR A 27 2.40 24.50 2.04
CA THR A 27 2.07 25.81 1.45
C THR A 27 1.22 25.68 0.20
N SER A 28 1.35 24.58 -0.55
CA SER A 28 0.60 24.34 -1.78
C SER A 28 0.54 22.85 -2.09
N VAL A 29 -0.61 22.40 -2.58
CA VAL A 29 -0.84 21.10 -3.20
C VAL A 29 -1.44 21.33 -4.58
N VAL A 30 -0.78 20.84 -5.63
CA VAL A 30 -1.28 20.88 -7.00
C VAL A 30 -1.70 19.47 -7.38
N ALA A 31 -3.00 19.25 -7.57
CA ALA A 31 -3.56 17.96 -7.96
C ALA A 31 -3.83 17.93 -9.47
N VAL A 32 -3.35 16.89 -10.16
CA VAL A 32 -3.50 16.71 -11.61
C VAL A 32 -4.26 15.41 -11.89
N ASP A 33 -5.29 15.49 -12.70
CA ASP A 33 -6.06 14.32 -13.16
C ASP A 33 -6.67 14.58 -14.54
N ALA A 34 -6.79 13.52 -15.34
CA ALA A 34 -7.45 13.61 -16.63
C ALA A 34 -8.99 13.72 -16.49
N ASN A 35 -9.54 13.36 -15.34
CA ASN A 35 -10.98 13.43 -15.05
C ASN A 35 -11.33 14.74 -14.32
N PRO A 36 -11.99 15.70 -14.99
CA PRO A 36 -12.38 16.97 -14.37
C PRO A 36 -13.42 16.82 -13.25
N ASP A 37 -14.25 15.78 -13.29
CA ASP A 37 -15.24 15.51 -12.23
C ASP A 37 -14.54 15.08 -10.93
N ALA A 38 -13.49 14.26 -11.03
CA ALA A 38 -12.67 13.87 -9.87
C ALA A 38 -11.99 15.09 -9.24
N LEU A 39 -11.45 16.00 -10.04
CA LEU A 39 -10.84 17.26 -9.57
C LEU A 39 -11.87 18.18 -8.91
N SER A 40 -13.06 18.28 -9.49
CA SER A 40 -14.16 19.08 -8.93
C SER A 40 -14.63 18.50 -7.59
N ALA A 41 -14.77 17.19 -7.49
CA ALA A 41 -15.12 16.48 -6.25
C ALA A 41 -14.05 16.68 -5.17
N LEU A 42 -12.76 16.55 -5.54
CA LEU A 42 -11.63 16.80 -4.65
C LEU A 42 -11.65 18.24 -4.11
N SER A 43 -11.79 19.23 -5.00
CA SER A 43 -11.82 20.64 -4.62
C SER A 43 -12.99 20.96 -3.70
N ALA A 44 -14.20 20.49 -4.03
CA ALA A 44 -15.39 20.67 -3.20
C ALA A 44 -15.28 19.99 -1.82
N LYS A 45 -14.64 18.82 -1.78
CA LYS A 45 -14.46 18.05 -0.53
C LYS A 45 -13.48 18.72 0.43
N LEU A 46 -12.36 19.25 -0.08
CA LEU A 46 -11.29 19.76 0.78
C LEU A 46 -11.47 21.25 1.12
N ASP A 47 -12.05 22.03 0.21
CA ASP A 47 -12.30 23.47 0.34
C ASP A 47 -11.14 24.23 1.02
N ASP A 48 -9.93 24.06 0.47
CA ASP A 48 -8.69 24.58 1.04
C ASP A 48 -8.00 25.49 0.00
N PRO A 49 -7.70 26.76 0.32
CA PRO A 49 -7.10 27.70 -0.64
C PRO A 49 -5.68 27.31 -1.07
N ARG A 50 -5.03 26.38 -0.40
CA ARG A 50 -3.72 25.83 -0.78
C ARG A 50 -3.80 24.76 -1.85
N LEU A 51 -5.02 24.25 -2.17
CA LEU A 51 -5.24 23.27 -3.23
C LEU A 51 -5.47 23.97 -4.56
N THR A 52 -4.72 23.55 -5.56
CA THR A 52 -4.95 23.92 -6.97
C THR A 52 -5.19 22.65 -7.76
N THR A 53 -6.20 22.62 -8.61
CA THR A 53 -6.52 21.49 -9.48
C THR A 53 -6.19 21.82 -10.93
N VAL A 54 -5.60 20.86 -11.65
CA VAL A 54 -5.19 20.99 -13.05
C VAL A 54 -5.73 19.77 -13.82
N ALA A 55 -6.61 20.03 -14.79
CA ALA A 55 -7.12 18.99 -15.66
C ALA A 55 -6.12 18.69 -16.78
N GLY A 56 -5.75 17.41 -16.95
CA GLY A 56 -4.88 16.99 -18.02
C GLY A 56 -4.30 15.59 -17.85
N ASP A 57 -3.69 15.10 -18.90
CA ASP A 57 -3.05 13.78 -18.91
C ASP A 57 -1.66 13.86 -18.24
N VAL A 58 -1.45 13.06 -17.20
CA VAL A 58 -0.17 13.02 -16.48
C VAL A 58 0.98 12.49 -17.33
N SER A 59 0.68 11.79 -18.42
CA SER A 59 1.68 11.32 -19.39
C SER A 59 2.17 12.40 -20.35
N ASP A 60 1.55 13.60 -20.34
CA ASP A 60 2.00 14.72 -21.17
C ASP A 60 3.11 15.51 -20.45
N PRO A 61 4.38 15.42 -20.89
CA PRO A 61 5.48 16.17 -20.26
C PRO A 61 5.36 17.69 -20.41
N ALA A 62 4.64 18.17 -21.44
CA ALA A 62 4.43 19.60 -21.62
C ALA A 62 3.51 20.19 -20.54
N LEU A 63 2.59 19.38 -20.01
CA LEU A 63 1.76 19.71 -18.86
C LEU A 63 2.49 19.50 -17.54
N THR A 64 3.10 18.33 -17.34
CA THR A 64 3.58 17.88 -16.04
C THR A 64 4.91 18.53 -15.63
N ALA A 65 5.87 18.71 -16.53
CA ALA A 65 7.17 19.27 -16.21
C ALA A 65 7.11 20.70 -15.61
N PRO A 66 6.29 21.63 -16.15
CA PRO A 66 6.13 22.97 -15.55
C PRO A 66 5.54 22.94 -14.14
N LEU A 67 4.64 21.98 -13.83
CA LEU A 67 4.02 21.85 -12.51
C LEU A 67 5.01 21.37 -11.44
N LEU A 68 5.97 20.56 -11.85
CA LEU A 68 7.05 20.04 -10.99
C LEU A 68 8.10 21.12 -10.68
N ALA A 69 8.17 22.20 -11.43
CA ALA A 69 9.16 23.25 -11.20
C ALA A 69 9.00 23.87 -9.79
N GLY A 70 10.05 23.75 -8.97
CA GLY A 70 10.07 24.21 -7.58
C GLY A 70 9.13 23.44 -6.64
N ALA A 71 8.69 22.25 -7.01
CA ALA A 71 8.04 21.32 -6.08
C ALA A 71 9.09 20.68 -5.17
N ASP A 72 8.74 20.46 -3.90
CA ASP A 72 9.56 19.68 -2.98
C ASP A 72 9.38 18.20 -3.24
N VAL A 73 8.14 17.73 -3.43
CA VAL A 73 7.82 16.32 -3.63
C VAL A 73 6.68 16.16 -4.64
N ALA A 74 6.82 15.19 -5.53
CA ALA A 74 5.76 14.68 -6.38
C ALA A 74 5.25 13.32 -5.83
N LEU A 75 3.93 13.15 -5.79
CA LEU A 75 3.27 11.94 -5.32
C LEU A 75 2.43 11.36 -6.48
N SER A 76 2.53 10.04 -6.70
CA SER A 76 1.72 9.34 -7.69
C SER A 76 0.62 8.52 -7.03
N ALA A 77 -0.63 8.82 -7.38
CA ALA A 77 -1.83 8.07 -7.04
C ALA A 77 -2.60 7.66 -8.32
N VAL A 78 -1.91 7.62 -9.45
CA VAL A 78 -2.40 7.09 -10.74
C VAL A 78 -2.00 5.63 -10.91
N ASN A 79 -2.36 5.03 -12.04
CA ASN A 79 -1.96 3.67 -12.35
C ASN A 79 -0.43 3.52 -12.42
N TYR A 80 0.10 2.42 -11.91
CA TYR A 80 1.53 2.15 -11.72
C TYR A 80 2.38 2.27 -13.00
N TRP A 81 1.81 2.04 -14.18
CA TRP A 81 2.57 2.12 -15.44
C TRP A 81 3.05 3.53 -15.80
N PHE A 82 2.53 4.58 -15.14
CA PHE A 82 3.03 5.96 -15.28
C PHE A 82 4.20 6.27 -14.35
N ASN A 83 4.43 5.48 -13.29
CA ASN A 83 5.32 5.86 -12.20
C ASN A 83 6.77 6.06 -12.66
N ASP A 84 7.33 5.18 -13.50
CA ASP A 84 8.70 5.32 -14.00
C ASP A 84 8.92 6.63 -14.77
N ASP A 85 8.00 7.01 -15.66
CA ASP A 85 8.08 8.26 -16.42
C ASP A 85 7.91 9.47 -15.51
N LEU A 86 6.96 9.43 -14.57
CA LEU A 86 6.73 10.52 -13.59
C LEU A 86 7.92 10.68 -12.65
N ALA A 87 8.56 9.58 -12.23
CA ALA A 87 9.80 9.61 -11.46
C ALA A 87 10.92 10.32 -12.24
N GLY A 88 11.08 9.99 -13.53
CA GLY A 88 12.04 10.65 -14.41
C GLY A 88 11.80 12.18 -14.52
N LEU A 89 10.55 12.59 -14.68
CA LEU A 89 10.19 14.02 -14.73
C LEU A 89 10.45 14.72 -13.39
N ALA A 90 10.13 14.08 -12.26
CA ALA A 90 10.40 14.62 -10.93
C ALA A 90 11.91 14.78 -10.68
N ILE A 91 12.70 13.76 -11.02
CA ILE A 91 14.18 13.81 -10.94
C ILE A 91 14.72 14.99 -11.77
N ALA A 92 14.28 15.13 -13.02
CA ALA A 92 14.72 16.22 -13.91
C ALA A 92 14.38 17.60 -13.32
N ALA A 93 13.23 17.73 -12.65
CA ALA A 93 12.80 18.97 -11.99
C ALA A 93 13.51 19.24 -10.65
N GLY A 94 14.23 18.25 -10.10
CA GLY A 94 14.86 18.35 -8.77
C GLY A 94 13.88 18.18 -7.62
N ALA A 95 12.75 17.50 -7.85
CA ALA A 95 11.76 17.16 -6.85
C ALA A 95 11.92 15.70 -6.38
N HIS A 96 11.67 15.43 -5.10
CA HIS A 96 11.52 14.06 -4.64
C HIS A 96 10.29 13.41 -5.28
N PHE A 97 10.28 12.09 -5.39
CA PHE A 97 9.15 11.34 -5.93
C PHE A 97 8.79 10.16 -5.01
N LEU A 98 7.51 9.86 -4.93
CA LEU A 98 7.00 8.62 -4.33
C LEU A 98 5.70 8.19 -4.99
N ASP A 99 5.41 6.89 -4.89
CA ASP A 99 4.20 6.26 -5.41
C ASP A 99 3.63 5.19 -4.45
N LEU A 100 2.57 4.53 -4.88
CA LEU A 100 1.88 3.49 -4.11
C LEU A 100 2.24 2.07 -4.54
N GLY A 101 3.16 1.92 -5.50
CA GLY A 101 3.53 0.63 -6.05
C GLY A 101 2.50 0.03 -7.00
N GLY A 102 2.48 -1.29 -7.05
CA GLY A 102 1.50 -2.06 -7.83
C GLY A 102 2.10 -2.98 -8.90
N ASN A 103 3.40 -2.88 -9.21
CA ASN A 103 4.06 -3.78 -10.15
C ASN A 103 5.58 -3.78 -9.96
N ASN A 104 6.16 -4.96 -9.69
CA ASN A 104 7.58 -5.12 -9.40
C ASN A 104 8.51 -4.74 -10.58
N ASP A 105 8.06 -4.90 -11.85
CA ASP A 105 8.88 -4.51 -13.00
C ASP A 105 8.95 -2.99 -13.14
N VAL A 106 7.90 -2.27 -12.77
CA VAL A 106 7.92 -0.80 -12.71
C VAL A 106 8.86 -0.34 -11.61
N VAL A 107 8.74 -0.90 -10.41
CA VAL A 107 9.62 -0.63 -9.27
C VAL A 107 11.09 -0.88 -9.64
N ALA A 108 11.40 -1.97 -10.36
CA ALA A 108 12.75 -2.25 -10.84
C ALA A 108 13.28 -1.17 -11.81
N ARG A 109 12.42 -0.61 -12.67
CA ARG A 109 12.80 0.52 -13.55
C ARG A 109 13.08 1.80 -12.76
N GLU A 110 12.29 2.07 -11.71
CA GLU A 110 12.55 3.20 -10.81
C GLU A 110 13.88 3.03 -10.06
N PHE A 111 14.21 1.80 -9.63
CA PHE A 111 15.55 1.52 -9.06
C PHE A 111 16.69 1.71 -10.07
N ALA A 112 16.46 1.46 -11.35
CA ALA A 112 17.46 1.72 -12.39
C ALA A 112 17.78 3.22 -12.54
N ARG A 113 16.89 4.14 -12.09
CA ARG A 113 17.11 5.60 -12.07
C ARG A 113 17.87 6.07 -10.82
N SER A 114 18.32 5.18 -9.95
CA SER A 114 18.89 5.54 -8.64
C SER A 114 20.10 6.47 -8.75
N ASP A 115 20.99 6.26 -9.72
CA ASP A 115 22.16 7.12 -9.92
C ASP A 115 21.75 8.51 -10.42
N GLU A 116 20.80 8.59 -11.37
CA GLU A 116 20.25 9.85 -11.87
C GLU A 116 19.62 10.67 -10.71
N ALA A 117 18.82 10.01 -9.85
CA ALA A 117 18.22 10.66 -8.69
C ALA A 117 19.27 11.13 -7.68
N ARG A 118 20.34 10.35 -7.48
CA ARG A 118 21.45 10.70 -6.58
C ARG A 118 22.22 11.90 -7.09
N ASP A 119 22.53 11.94 -8.37
CA ASP A 119 23.26 13.05 -9.02
C ASP A 119 22.44 14.35 -8.97
N ARG A 120 21.12 14.22 -9.01
CA ARG A 120 20.20 15.36 -8.90
C ARG A 120 19.92 15.79 -7.46
N GLY A 121 20.38 15.02 -6.47
CA GLY A 121 20.20 15.29 -5.05
C GLY A 121 18.78 15.00 -4.53
N VAL A 122 18.00 14.15 -5.21
CA VAL A 122 16.63 13.80 -4.84
C VAL A 122 16.52 12.32 -4.44
N ALA A 123 15.40 11.98 -3.81
CA ALA A 123 15.02 10.62 -3.49
C ALA A 123 13.78 10.22 -4.30
N VAL A 124 13.78 9.00 -4.80
CA VAL A 124 12.62 8.28 -5.35
C VAL A 124 12.29 7.17 -4.36
N VAL A 125 11.08 7.09 -3.88
CA VAL A 125 10.66 6.07 -2.90
C VAL A 125 9.40 5.37 -3.44
N PRO A 126 9.56 4.24 -4.12
CA PRO A 126 8.41 3.44 -4.56
C PRO A 126 7.68 2.80 -3.38
N ASP A 127 6.46 2.29 -3.63
CA ASP A 127 5.75 1.41 -2.69
C ASP A 127 5.42 2.06 -1.34
N CYS A 128 4.93 3.29 -1.32
CA CYS A 128 4.65 4.03 -0.08
C CYS A 128 3.20 3.89 0.44
N GLY A 129 2.48 2.84 0.03
CA GLY A 129 1.10 2.59 0.44
C GLY A 129 0.96 1.84 1.77
N LEU A 130 -0.11 1.04 1.87
CA LEU A 130 -0.36 0.16 3.02
C LEU A 130 0.48 -1.12 2.93
N ALA A 131 0.31 -1.84 1.83
CA ALA A 131 1.00 -3.07 1.49
C ALA A 131 0.98 -3.20 -0.04
N PRO A 132 2.10 -2.88 -0.70
CA PRO A 132 3.42 -2.55 -0.13
C PRO A 132 3.48 -1.16 0.52
N GLY A 133 4.41 -1.00 1.47
CA GLY A 133 4.68 0.26 2.17
C GLY A 133 4.67 0.11 3.69
N LEU A 134 3.64 0.60 4.38
CA LEU A 134 3.56 0.60 5.84
C LEU A 134 3.84 -0.78 6.45
N ALA A 135 3.26 -1.85 5.89
CA ALA A 135 3.49 -3.21 6.39
C ALA A 135 4.97 -3.60 6.33
N GLY A 136 5.67 -3.21 5.26
CA GLY A 136 7.12 -3.42 5.10
C GLY A 136 7.94 -2.65 6.13
N ILE A 137 7.63 -1.37 6.33
CA ILE A 137 8.30 -0.49 7.32
C ILE A 137 8.16 -1.09 8.73
N LEU A 138 6.94 -1.46 9.14
CA LEU A 138 6.69 -2.05 10.45
C LEU A 138 7.32 -3.43 10.59
N GLY A 139 7.27 -4.26 9.54
CA GLY A 139 7.90 -5.57 9.52
C GLY A 139 9.41 -5.50 9.66
N TYR A 140 10.06 -4.62 8.91
CA TYR A 140 11.50 -4.39 9.01
C TYR A 140 11.91 -3.91 10.41
N HIS A 141 11.17 -2.97 10.97
CA HIS A 141 11.38 -2.46 12.33
C HIS A 141 11.33 -3.58 13.37
N LEU A 142 10.29 -4.42 13.32
CA LEU A 142 10.16 -5.55 14.25
C LEU A 142 11.28 -6.57 14.09
N ALA A 143 11.60 -6.94 12.85
CA ALA A 143 12.64 -7.95 12.57
C ALA A 143 14.03 -7.48 13.02
N THR A 144 14.37 -6.22 12.73
CA THR A 144 15.68 -5.64 13.09
C THR A 144 15.76 -5.19 14.57
N GLY A 145 14.65 -5.11 15.25
CA GLY A 145 14.60 -4.90 16.71
C GLY A 145 14.91 -6.17 17.54
N LEU A 146 15.14 -7.32 16.88
CA LEU A 146 15.59 -8.56 17.49
C LEU A 146 17.04 -8.82 17.14
N GLU A 147 17.80 -9.43 18.04
CA GLU A 147 19.18 -9.89 17.76
C GLU A 147 19.18 -10.95 16.66
N ARG A 148 18.22 -11.86 16.71
CA ARG A 148 17.96 -12.85 15.67
C ARG A 148 16.45 -13.00 15.45
N CYS A 149 15.98 -12.75 14.26
CA CYS A 149 14.59 -12.96 13.88
C CYS A 149 14.41 -14.33 13.23
N ARG A 150 13.62 -15.21 13.87
CA ARG A 150 13.25 -16.53 13.34
C ARG A 150 12.08 -16.43 12.36
N SER A 151 11.09 -15.63 12.69
CA SER A 151 9.87 -15.55 11.91
C SER A 151 9.33 -14.13 11.89
N LEU A 152 9.01 -13.63 10.70
CA LEU A 152 8.28 -12.38 10.49
C LEU A 152 6.99 -12.69 9.73
N LYS A 153 5.85 -12.36 10.33
CA LYS A 153 4.52 -12.55 9.74
C LYS A 153 3.86 -11.20 9.54
N LEU A 154 3.42 -10.91 8.33
CA LEU A 154 2.65 -9.73 7.99
C LEU A 154 1.25 -10.15 7.54
N ARG A 155 0.25 -9.64 8.22
CA ARG A 155 -1.17 -9.93 7.98
C ARG A 155 -1.90 -8.63 7.76
N VAL A 156 -2.44 -8.41 6.56
CA VAL A 156 -3.09 -7.15 6.20
C VAL A 156 -4.40 -7.42 5.49
N GLY A 157 -5.44 -6.68 5.81
CA GLY A 157 -6.73 -6.82 5.13
C GLY A 157 -7.53 -5.53 5.11
N GLY A 158 -8.09 -5.21 3.95
CA GLY A 158 -9.20 -4.26 3.80
C GLY A 158 -10.50 -5.04 3.71
N LEU A 159 -11.42 -4.79 4.63
CA LEU A 159 -12.68 -5.51 4.74
C LEU A 159 -13.86 -4.54 4.88
N PRO A 160 -15.09 -4.94 4.52
CA PRO A 160 -16.27 -4.23 5.03
C PRO A 160 -16.27 -4.31 6.56
N ALA A 161 -16.77 -3.29 7.27
CA ALA A 161 -16.82 -3.27 8.73
C ALA A 161 -17.64 -4.43 9.33
N ARG A 162 -18.44 -5.10 8.52
CA ARG A 162 -19.14 -6.35 8.83
C ARG A 162 -19.22 -7.22 7.57
N PRO A 163 -19.30 -8.57 7.70
CA PRO A 163 -19.43 -9.45 6.54
C PRO A 163 -20.62 -9.07 5.66
N LEU A 164 -20.41 -8.96 4.35
CA LEU A 164 -21.42 -8.63 3.36
C LEU A 164 -21.45 -9.71 2.26
N PRO A 165 -22.59 -10.42 2.08
CA PRO A 165 -22.70 -11.38 0.99
C PRO A 165 -22.59 -10.70 -0.38
N PRO A 166 -22.20 -11.43 -1.47
CA PRO A 166 -22.05 -12.89 -1.49
C PRO A 166 -20.69 -13.41 -0.98
N MET A 167 -19.61 -12.60 -0.97
CA MET A 167 -18.24 -13.05 -0.68
C MET A 167 -17.75 -12.60 0.71
N ASN A 168 -18.61 -12.10 1.56
CA ASN A 168 -18.25 -11.41 2.80
C ASN A 168 -17.20 -10.30 2.56
N TYR A 169 -17.32 -9.64 1.40
CA TYR A 169 -16.36 -8.67 0.90
C TYR A 169 -17.08 -7.52 0.18
N LYS A 170 -16.47 -6.36 0.18
CA LYS A 170 -16.77 -5.22 -0.70
C LYS A 170 -15.50 -4.76 -1.40
N VAL A 171 -15.64 -4.18 -2.56
CA VAL A 171 -14.50 -3.55 -3.24
C VAL A 171 -14.05 -2.33 -2.43
N VAL A 172 -12.81 -2.36 -1.94
CA VAL A 172 -12.19 -1.28 -1.18
C VAL A 172 -11.03 -0.62 -1.97
N PHE A 173 -10.61 -1.26 -3.06
CA PHE A 173 -9.62 -0.77 -4.02
C PHE A 173 -9.88 -1.39 -5.40
N SER A 174 -8.96 -1.31 -6.35
CA SER A 174 -9.12 -1.83 -7.72
C SER A 174 -9.44 -3.32 -7.76
N VAL A 175 -10.51 -3.72 -8.45
CA VAL A 175 -10.85 -5.15 -8.68
C VAL A 175 -9.76 -5.85 -9.48
N GLN A 176 -9.15 -5.19 -10.45
CA GLN A 176 -8.03 -5.76 -11.22
C GLN A 176 -6.82 -6.01 -10.32
N GLY A 177 -6.52 -5.07 -9.41
CA GLY A 177 -5.49 -5.26 -8.38
C GLY A 177 -5.79 -6.45 -7.48
N LEU A 178 -7.03 -6.59 -7.01
CA LEU A 178 -7.46 -7.74 -6.20
C LEU A 178 -7.25 -9.07 -6.93
N ILE A 179 -7.62 -9.16 -8.22
CA ILE A 179 -7.42 -10.37 -9.01
C ILE A 179 -5.92 -10.66 -9.17
N ASN A 180 -5.09 -9.64 -9.44
CA ASN A 180 -3.63 -9.81 -9.53
C ASN A 180 -3.06 -10.40 -8.25
N GLU A 181 -3.40 -9.84 -7.08
CA GLU A 181 -2.93 -10.34 -5.79
C GLU A 181 -3.23 -11.83 -5.57
N TYR A 182 -4.33 -12.33 -6.14
CA TYR A 182 -4.80 -13.70 -5.93
C TYR A 182 -4.32 -14.70 -6.98
N VAL A 183 -3.86 -14.24 -8.16
CA VAL A 183 -3.37 -15.11 -9.23
C VAL A 183 -1.85 -15.10 -9.38
N GLU A 184 -1.21 -13.97 -9.08
CA GLU A 184 0.24 -13.87 -9.14
C GLU A 184 0.86 -14.59 -7.94
N PRO A 185 2.06 -15.21 -8.11
CA PRO A 185 2.70 -15.92 -7.03
C PRO A 185 3.23 -14.96 -5.94
N ALA A 186 3.14 -15.40 -4.70
CA ALA A 186 3.63 -14.68 -3.53
C ALA A 186 5.13 -14.89 -3.31
N LEU A 187 5.85 -13.86 -2.88
CA LEU A 187 7.21 -13.97 -2.39
C LEU A 187 7.21 -14.25 -0.88
N VAL A 188 8.07 -15.15 -0.45
CA VAL A 188 8.28 -15.51 0.96
C VAL A 188 9.77 -15.70 1.22
N ILE A 189 10.19 -15.69 2.49
CA ILE A 189 11.47 -16.25 2.91
C ILE A 189 11.18 -17.58 3.62
N ARG A 190 11.90 -18.63 3.24
CA ARG A 190 11.89 -19.94 3.90
C ARG A 190 13.35 -20.39 4.06
N ASP A 191 13.74 -20.72 5.29
CA ASP A 191 15.10 -21.11 5.63
C ASP A 191 16.14 -20.06 5.19
N GLY A 192 15.83 -18.80 5.38
CA GLY A 192 16.69 -17.66 5.04
C GLY A 192 16.78 -17.29 3.56
N GLN A 193 16.05 -17.96 2.68
CA GLN A 193 16.10 -17.76 1.22
C GLN A 193 14.76 -17.27 0.67
N VAL A 194 14.83 -16.31 -0.26
CA VAL A 194 13.65 -15.86 -1.00
C VAL A 194 13.13 -16.98 -1.89
N ARG A 195 11.84 -17.25 -1.82
CA ARG A 195 11.13 -18.25 -2.60
C ARG A 195 9.80 -17.71 -3.10
N THR A 196 9.31 -18.32 -4.16
CA THR A 196 8.00 -18.04 -4.74
C THR A 196 7.05 -19.18 -4.43
N ILE A 197 5.85 -18.88 -3.94
CA ILE A 197 4.80 -19.85 -3.67
C ILE A 197 3.47 -19.40 -4.30
N PRO A 198 2.55 -20.35 -4.59
CA PRO A 198 1.24 -19.97 -5.14
C PRO A 198 0.43 -19.11 -4.17
N SER A 199 -0.26 -18.11 -4.70
CA SER A 199 -1.31 -17.39 -3.95
C SER A 199 -2.51 -18.30 -3.65
N LEU A 200 -3.39 -17.86 -2.74
CA LEU A 200 -4.55 -18.60 -2.22
C LEU A 200 -4.15 -19.91 -1.48
N THR A 201 -2.92 -20.01 -0.99
CA THR A 201 -2.40 -21.18 -0.25
C THR A 201 -2.10 -20.83 1.20
N GLU A 202 -1.67 -21.82 1.97
CA GLU A 202 -1.29 -21.71 3.38
C GLU A 202 -2.34 -20.98 4.23
N LEU A 203 -3.62 -21.31 4.02
CA LEU A 203 -4.75 -20.75 4.77
C LEU A 203 -4.57 -20.98 6.27
N GLU A 204 -4.70 -19.91 7.05
CA GLU A 204 -4.70 -19.93 8.51
C GLU A 204 -5.89 -19.19 9.09
N THR A 205 -6.23 -19.51 10.34
CA THR A 205 -7.23 -18.77 11.11
C THR A 205 -6.52 -17.77 12.01
N LEU A 206 -6.97 -16.52 11.98
CA LEU A 206 -6.55 -15.45 12.88
C LEU A 206 -7.70 -15.07 13.81
N ARG A 207 -7.36 -14.52 14.97
CA ARG A 207 -8.35 -13.94 15.87
C ARG A 207 -8.02 -12.46 16.09
N PHE A 208 -8.97 -11.61 15.77
CA PHE A 208 -8.94 -10.19 16.09
C PHE A 208 -9.96 -9.88 17.21
N PRO A 209 -9.80 -8.75 17.92
CA PRO A 209 -10.80 -8.30 18.89
C PRO A 209 -12.21 -8.19 18.29
N GLU A 210 -13.22 -8.30 19.13
CA GLU A 210 -14.59 -8.02 18.70
C GLU A 210 -14.70 -6.61 18.07
N PRO A 211 -15.48 -6.42 17.00
CA PRO A 211 -16.51 -7.34 16.48
C PRO A 211 -16.02 -8.34 15.41
N PHE A 212 -14.71 -8.44 15.13
CA PHE A 212 -14.19 -9.24 14.02
C PHE A 212 -14.10 -10.73 14.35
N GLY A 213 -13.67 -11.08 15.57
CA GLY A 213 -13.57 -12.46 16.02
C GLY A 213 -12.60 -13.28 15.17
N GLU A 214 -13.07 -14.42 14.64
CA GLU A 214 -12.27 -15.29 13.79
C GLU A 214 -12.31 -14.89 12.32
N LEU A 215 -11.13 -14.65 11.76
CA LEU A 215 -10.88 -14.31 10.37
C LEU A 215 -10.01 -15.38 9.71
N GLU A 216 -9.84 -15.32 8.42
CA GLU A 216 -8.88 -16.13 7.68
C GLU A 216 -7.78 -15.27 7.05
N ALA A 217 -6.58 -15.84 6.90
CA ALA A 217 -5.51 -15.24 6.12
C ALA A 217 -4.83 -16.27 5.23
N PHE A 218 -4.43 -15.86 4.04
CA PHE A 218 -3.84 -16.72 3.03
C PHE A 218 -2.84 -15.94 2.18
N GLN A 219 -1.91 -16.66 1.56
CA GLN A 219 -0.86 -16.10 0.73
C GLN A 219 -1.44 -15.33 -0.46
N THR A 220 -0.93 -14.12 -0.68
CA THR A 220 -1.21 -13.30 -1.86
C THR A 220 0.05 -12.61 -2.33
N SER A 221 0.09 -12.21 -3.60
CA SER A 221 1.20 -11.42 -4.14
C SER A 221 1.12 -9.95 -3.70
N GLY A 222 2.14 -9.18 -4.03
CA GLY A 222 2.13 -7.71 -4.04
C GLY A 222 2.34 -7.03 -2.69
N GLY A 223 2.06 -7.68 -1.56
CA GLY A 223 1.98 -6.99 -0.26
C GLY A 223 3.31 -6.55 0.37
N ILE A 224 4.45 -7.06 -0.06
CA ILE A 224 5.76 -6.81 0.59
C ILE A 224 6.90 -6.45 -0.36
N SER A 225 6.64 -6.29 -1.66
CA SER A 225 7.57 -5.79 -2.69
C SER A 225 9.07 -6.10 -2.44
N THR A 226 9.84 -5.13 -1.96
CA THR A 226 11.30 -5.22 -1.75
C THR A 226 11.72 -5.89 -0.45
N LEU A 227 10.83 -6.04 0.51
CA LEU A 227 11.16 -6.52 1.86
C LEU A 227 11.78 -7.92 1.89
N PRO A 228 11.37 -8.90 1.06
CA PRO A 228 12.02 -10.22 1.03
C PRO A 228 13.50 -10.13 0.65
N GLN A 229 13.86 -9.31 -0.35
CA GLN A 229 15.25 -9.11 -0.76
C GLN A 229 16.05 -8.37 0.31
N THR A 230 15.42 -7.40 0.99
CA THR A 230 16.04 -6.63 2.09
C THR A 230 16.37 -7.52 3.29
N LEU A 231 15.54 -8.53 3.57
CA LEU A 231 15.67 -9.42 4.74
C LEU A 231 16.23 -10.81 4.42
N GLU A 232 16.58 -11.10 3.17
CA GLU A 232 17.20 -12.37 2.78
C GLU A 232 18.49 -12.62 3.59
N GLY A 233 18.59 -13.81 4.18
CA GLY A 233 19.68 -14.19 5.07
C GLY A 233 19.67 -13.52 6.45
N ARG A 234 18.71 -12.62 6.73
CA ARG A 234 18.56 -11.94 8.05
C ARG A 234 17.45 -12.52 8.89
N VAL A 235 16.43 -13.10 8.26
CA VAL A 235 15.32 -13.78 8.92
C VAL A 235 15.22 -15.21 8.40
N ASP A 236 14.87 -16.17 9.27
CA ASP A 236 14.74 -17.57 8.83
C ASP A 236 13.46 -17.72 7.98
N ASN A 237 12.35 -17.08 8.38
CA ASN A 237 11.08 -17.13 7.66
C ASN A 237 10.40 -15.77 7.61
N LEU A 238 9.83 -15.43 6.45
CA LEU A 238 8.96 -14.28 6.25
C LEU A 238 7.80 -14.68 5.35
N ASP A 239 6.58 -14.29 5.72
CA ASP A 239 5.44 -14.35 4.83
C ASP A 239 4.46 -13.18 5.02
N TYR A 240 3.74 -12.88 3.94
CA TYR A 240 2.64 -11.94 3.91
C TYR A 240 1.36 -12.70 3.55
N LYS A 241 0.29 -12.45 4.31
CA LYS A 241 -1.03 -13.02 4.00
C LYS A 241 -2.10 -11.93 4.05
N THR A 242 -3.04 -12.01 3.13
CA THR A 242 -4.19 -11.13 3.12
C THR A 242 -5.28 -11.64 4.06
N ILE A 243 -5.75 -10.77 4.97
CA ILE A 243 -6.84 -11.07 5.90
C ILE A 243 -8.20 -10.90 5.21
N ARG A 244 -9.10 -11.88 5.40
CA ARG A 244 -10.49 -11.82 4.94
C ARG A 244 -11.44 -12.47 5.97
N TYR A 245 -12.74 -12.22 5.83
CA TYR A 245 -13.75 -13.00 6.54
C TYR A 245 -13.75 -14.45 6.04
N LYS A 246 -14.07 -15.39 6.93
CA LYS A 246 -14.06 -16.83 6.64
C LYS A 246 -14.86 -17.19 5.39
N GLY A 247 -14.28 -18.04 4.56
CA GLY A 247 -14.88 -18.58 3.33
C GLY A 247 -14.46 -17.88 2.06
N HIS A 248 -13.88 -16.67 2.14
CA HIS A 248 -13.50 -15.89 0.97
C HIS A 248 -12.40 -16.58 0.14
N CYS A 249 -11.37 -17.14 0.80
CA CYS A 249 -10.30 -17.86 0.12
C CYS A 249 -10.83 -19.03 -0.71
N ALA A 250 -11.70 -19.83 -0.15
CA ALA A 250 -12.28 -20.99 -0.85
C ALA A 250 -13.14 -20.55 -2.05
N GLN A 251 -13.93 -19.48 -1.90
CA GLN A 251 -14.75 -18.93 -2.98
C GLN A 251 -13.87 -18.40 -4.13
N PHE A 252 -12.80 -17.66 -3.81
CA PHE A 252 -11.93 -17.10 -4.85
C PHE A 252 -11.08 -18.18 -5.52
N ARG A 253 -10.62 -19.18 -4.76
CA ARG A 253 -9.93 -20.35 -5.31
C ARG A 253 -10.80 -21.08 -6.34
N LEU A 254 -12.08 -21.25 -6.07
CA LEU A 254 -13.03 -21.85 -7.01
C LEU A 254 -13.11 -21.04 -8.31
N LEU A 255 -13.21 -19.71 -8.23
CA LEU A 255 -13.24 -18.85 -9.43
C LEU A 255 -11.94 -18.98 -10.23
N ASN A 256 -10.80 -19.05 -9.57
CA ASN A 256 -9.50 -19.20 -10.21
C ASN A 256 -9.35 -20.59 -10.87
N GLU A 257 -9.69 -21.67 -10.17
CA GLU A 257 -9.64 -23.04 -10.69
C GLU A 257 -10.59 -23.27 -11.87
N LEU A 258 -11.72 -22.57 -11.93
CA LEU A 258 -12.61 -22.55 -13.07
C LEU A 258 -12.07 -21.74 -14.27
N GLY A 259 -10.94 -21.03 -14.10
CA GLY A 259 -10.31 -20.20 -15.11
C GLY A 259 -11.04 -18.88 -15.37
N LEU A 260 -11.83 -18.40 -14.40
CA LEU A 260 -12.49 -17.09 -14.50
C LEU A 260 -11.52 -15.93 -14.27
N CYS A 261 -10.35 -16.20 -13.69
CA CYS A 261 -9.26 -15.22 -13.54
C CYS A 261 -8.30 -15.17 -14.74
N ASP A 262 -8.48 -16.03 -15.76
CA ASP A 262 -7.61 -16.07 -16.94
C ASP A 262 -7.79 -14.81 -17.81
N ALA A 263 -6.67 -14.18 -18.19
CA ALA A 263 -6.67 -13.00 -19.04
C ALA A 263 -6.89 -13.32 -20.52
N GLY A 264 -6.55 -14.56 -20.96
CA GLY A 264 -6.68 -14.99 -22.35
C GLY A 264 -8.13 -15.03 -22.81
N PRO A 265 -8.47 -14.47 -24.00
CA PRO A 265 -9.84 -14.48 -24.50
C PRO A 265 -10.30 -15.90 -24.82
N ARG A 266 -11.55 -16.23 -24.46
CA ARG A 266 -12.24 -17.48 -24.82
C ARG A 266 -13.37 -17.20 -25.82
N SER A 267 -13.51 -18.07 -26.82
CA SER A 267 -14.53 -17.92 -27.84
C SER A 267 -15.88 -18.48 -27.36
N PHE A 268 -16.91 -17.69 -27.53
CA PHE A 268 -18.31 -18.04 -27.26
C PHE A 268 -19.16 -17.76 -28.51
N SER A 269 -20.41 -18.18 -28.51
CA SER A 269 -21.34 -17.96 -29.64
C SER A 269 -21.57 -16.49 -29.99
N GLY A 270 -21.33 -15.57 -29.04
CA GLY A 270 -21.46 -14.11 -29.21
C GLY A 270 -20.16 -13.34 -29.44
N GLY A 271 -19.01 -14.03 -29.55
CA GLY A 271 -17.70 -13.39 -29.72
C GLY A 271 -16.63 -13.91 -28.73
N ALA A 272 -15.47 -13.32 -28.76
CA ALA A 272 -14.37 -13.63 -27.84
C ALA A 272 -14.42 -12.68 -26.64
N VAL A 273 -14.34 -13.22 -25.42
CA VAL A 273 -14.38 -12.46 -24.16
C VAL A 273 -13.26 -12.95 -23.25
N SER A 274 -12.56 -12.03 -22.59
CA SER A 274 -11.65 -12.36 -21.49
C SER A 274 -12.47 -12.75 -20.25
N PRO A 275 -12.32 -13.97 -19.72
CA PRO A 275 -12.99 -14.36 -18.48
C PRO A 275 -12.70 -13.40 -17.33
N ARG A 276 -11.46 -12.95 -17.22
CA ARG A 276 -11.01 -12.01 -16.18
C ARG A 276 -11.68 -10.64 -16.32
N GLU A 277 -11.79 -10.09 -17.52
CA GLU A 277 -12.47 -8.80 -17.73
C GLU A 277 -13.95 -8.89 -17.36
N MET A 278 -14.59 -9.99 -17.76
CA MET A 278 -16.00 -10.26 -17.37
C MET A 278 -16.13 -10.40 -15.86
N LEU A 279 -15.27 -11.20 -15.22
CA LEU A 279 -15.28 -11.37 -13.77
C LEU A 279 -15.10 -10.02 -13.05
N ALA A 280 -14.12 -9.23 -13.49
CA ALA A 280 -13.83 -7.92 -12.89
C ALA A 280 -15.02 -6.97 -13.02
N ALA A 281 -15.69 -6.94 -14.17
CA ALA A 281 -16.88 -6.11 -14.38
C ALA A 281 -18.05 -6.54 -13.47
N VAL A 282 -18.30 -7.86 -13.35
CA VAL A 282 -19.34 -8.40 -12.46
C VAL A 282 -19.01 -8.15 -11.00
N MET A 283 -17.74 -8.34 -10.59
CA MET A 283 -17.31 -8.04 -9.23
C MET A 283 -17.46 -6.56 -8.90
N GLN A 284 -17.07 -5.67 -9.82
CA GLN A 284 -17.24 -4.22 -9.62
C GLN A 284 -18.73 -3.87 -9.41
N GLU A 285 -19.64 -4.45 -10.21
CA GLU A 285 -21.08 -4.20 -10.07
C GLU A 285 -21.65 -4.77 -8.76
N LYS A 286 -21.27 -6.00 -8.41
CA LYS A 286 -21.90 -6.75 -7.32
C LYS A 286 -21.27 -6.53 -5.94
N LEU A 287 -20.02 -6.09 -5.89
CA LEU A 287 -19.27 -5.89 -4.65
C LEU A 287 -18.97 -4.41 -4.35
N ASP A 288 -19.43 -3.47 -5.20
CA ASP A 288 -19.49 -2.05 -4.85
C ASP A 288 -20.65 -1.80 -3.88
N LEU A 289 -20.46 -2.29 -2.67
CA LEU A 289 -21.48 -2.30 -1.63
C LEU A 289 -21.34 -1.07 -0.73
N PRO A 290 -22.48 -0.49 -0.27
CA PRO A 290 -22.45 0.65 0.64
C PRO A 290 -21.93 0.25 2.03
N GLY A 291 -21.56 1.26 2.81
CA GLY A 291 -21.14 1.13 4.19
C GLY A 291 -19.64 1.27 4.40
N PRO A 292 -19.22 1.47 5.66
CA PRO A 292 -17.82 1.68 6.02
C PRO A 292 -16.99 0.42 5.82
N ASP A 293 -15.72 0.64 5.57
CA ASP A 293 -14.67 -0.37 5.57
C ASP A 293 -13.82 -0.29 6.86
N VAL A 294 -12.96 -1.26 7.03
CA VAL A 294 -11.94 -1.33 8.07
C VAL A 294 -10.66 -1.86 7.45
N VAL A 295 -9.53 -1.38 7.94
CA VAL A 295 -8.22 -1.97 7.66
C VAL A 295 -7.70 -2.63 8.92
N LEU A 296 -7.30 -3.89 8.77
CA LEU A 296 -6.65 -4.69 9.81
C LEU A 296 -5.21 -4.95 9.38
N LEU A 297 -4.26 -4.68 10.28
CA LEU A 297 -2.86 -5.04 10.09
C LEU A 297 -2.35 -5.68 11.38
N LEU A 298 -1.66 -6.80 11.23
CA LEU A 298 -0.86 -7.45 12.27
C LEU A 298 0.51 -7.77 11.70
N ALA A 299 1.54 -7.11 12.21
CA ALA A 299 2.93 -7.44 11.98
C ALA A 299 3.45 -8.14 13.25
N GLU A 300 4.07 -9.31 13.10
CA GLU A 300 4.57 -10.13 14.22
C GLU A 300 5.94 -10.67 13.91
N ALA A 301 6.90 -10.44 14.80
CA ALA A 301 8.24 -11.01 14.74
C ALA A 301 8.51 -11.86 15.98
N GLU A 302 9.04 -13.06 15.77
CA GLU A 302 9.52 -13.97 16.81
C GLU A 302 11.00 -14.25 16.63
N GLY A 303 11.74 -14.29 17.72
CA GLY A 303 13.16 -14.58 17.69
C GLY A 303 13.80 -14.50 19.07
N TRP A 304 14.96 -13.91 19.16
CA TRP A 304 15.72 -13.75 20.40
C TRP A 304 16.15 -12.30 20.59
N ASP A 305 16.11 -11.86 21.85
CA ASP A 305 16.67 -10.57 22.26
C ASP A 305 18.20 -10.65 22.45
N GLU A 306 18.83 -9.52 22.79
CA GLU A 306 20.27 -9.38 23.04
C GLU A 306 20.79 -10.29 24.19
N ASP A 307 19.92 -10.69 25.12
CA ASP A 307 20.23 -11.62 26.21
C ASP A 307 20.07 -13.10 25.79
N GLY A 308 19.67 -13.35 24.55
CA GLY A 308 19.39 -14.69 24.02
C GLY A 308 18.07 -15.31 24.51
N ARG A 309 17.16 -14.50 25.07
CA ARG A 309 15.83 -14.95 25.50
C ARG A 309 14.88 -14.97 24.31
N PRO A 310 14.05 -16.00 24.19
CA PRO A 310 13.03 -16.01 23.15
C PRO A 310 12.00 -14.89 23.43
N VAL A 311 11.68 -14.12 22.40
CA VAL A 311 10.75 -12.99 22.50
C VAL A 311 9.88 -12.93 21.24
N ARG A 312 8.64 -12.48 21.44
CA ARG A 312 7.72 -12.08 20.39
C ARG A 312 7.42 -10.60 20.50
N ARG A 313 7.48 -9.88 19.39
CA ARG A 313 7.04 -8.49 19.26
C ARG A 313 5.99 -8.40 18.18
N SER A 314 4.96 -7.60 18.40
CA SER A 314 3.94 -7.38 17.38
C SER A 314 3.40 -5.95 17.39
N ILE A 315 2.96 -5.52 16.21
CA ILE A 315 2.25 -4.26 15.99
C ILE A 315 0.90 -4.60 15.37
N ARG A 316 -0.18 -4.15 16.00
CA ARG A 316 -1.54 -4.31 15.52
C ARG A 316 -2.15 -2.95 15.20
N ILE A 317 -2.79 -2.85 14.04
CA ILE A 317 -3.57 -1.69 13.63
C ILE A 317 -4.99 -2.14 13.31
N ILE A 318 -5.96 -1.42 13.85
CA ILE A 318 -7.37 -1.51 13.47
C ILE A 318 -7.81 -0.08 13.14
N ASP A 319 -7.96 0.22 11.85
CA ASP A 319 -8.37 1.55 11.41
C ASP A 319 -9.73 1.52 10.74
N HIS A 320 -10.57 2.44 11.13
CA HIS A 320 -11.94 2.57 10.65
C HIS A 320 -12.08 3.75 9.69
N ALA A 321 -13.09 3.69 8.83
CA ALA A 321 -13.45 4.81 7.98
C ALA A 321 -13.75 6.07 8.80
N ASP A 322 -13.19 7.18 8.40
CA ASP A 322 -13.54 8.51 8.90
C ASP A 322 -14.82 8.98 8.18
N GLN A 323 -15.96 8.68 8.82
CA GLN A 323 -17.27 8.98 8.23
C GLN A 323 -17.56 10.50 8.21
N GLU A 324 -16.99 11.26 9.13
CA GLU A 324 -17.16 12.72 9.20
C GLU A 324 -16.55 13.38 7.97
N ASN A 325 -15.34 13.00 7.61
CA ASN A 325 -14.63 13.52 6.44
C ASN A 325 -14.86 12.68 5.17
N GLY A 326 -15.61 11.58 5.26
CA GLY A 326 -15.88 10.69 4.13
C GLY A 326 -14.60 10.07 3.55
N ILE A 327 -13.62 9.71 4.40
CA ILE A 327 -12.38 9.05 4.02
C ILE A 327 -12.45 7.60 4.50
N SER A 328 -12.38 6.63 3.58
CA SER A 328 -12.45 5.23 3.94
C SER A 328 -11.21 4.77 4.72
N ALA A 329 -11.29 3.65 5.44
CA ALA A 329 -10.13 3.09 6.13
C ALA A 329 -9.01 2.72 5.14
N MET A 330 -9.35 2.17 3.96
CA MET A 330 -8.37 1.88 2.92
C MET A 330 -7.72 3.17 2.37
N MET A 331 -8.49 4.24 2.19
CA MET A 331 -7.96 5.55 1.80
C MET A 331 -6.97 6.08 2.85
N ARG A 332 -7.33 6.01 4.14
CA ARG A 332 -6.49 6.45 5.25
C ARG A 332 -5.18 5.67 5.31
N MET A 333 -5.29 4.34 5.34
CA MET A 333 -4.13 3.46 5.56
C MET A 333 -3.21 3.32 4.33
N THR A 334 -3.66 3.76 3.15
CA THR A 334 -2.83 3.82 1.94
C THR A 334 -2.31 5.24 1.69
N GLY A 335 -3.18 6.24 1.72
CA GLY A 335 -2.81 7.62 1.40
C GLY A 335 -2.04 8.34 2.51
N TYR A 336 -2.35 8.06 3.79
CA TYR A 336 -1.68 8.73 4.90
C TYR A 336 -0.20 8.33 5.05
N PRO A 337 0.19 7.04 4.98
CA PRO A 337 1.60 6.68 4.95
C PRO A 337 2.38 7.38 3.84
N ALA A 338 1.85 7.43 2.62
CA ALA A 338 2.46 8.14 1.51
C ALA A 338 2.62 9.65 1.78
N ALA A 339 1.58 10.31 2.31
CA ALA A 339 1.64 11.73 2.67
C ALA A 339 2.63 12.01 3.82
N ILE A 340 2.73 11.10 4.81
CA ILE A 340 3.72 11.19 5.89
C ILE A 340 5.13 11.09 5.32
N ILE A 341 5.39 10.12 4.42
CA ILE A 341 6.70 9.96 3.77
C ILE A 341 7.03 11.18 2.92
N ALA A 342 6.06 11.71 2.15
CA ALA A 342 6.24 12.93 1.38
C ALA A 342 6.66 14.12 2.28
N ARG A 343 6.00 14.29 3.43
CA ARG A 343 6.39 15.31 4.42
C ARG A 343 7.80 15.07 4.96
N MET A 344 8.16 13.82 5.26
CA MET A 344 9.51 13.48 5.75
C MET A 344 10.58 13.81 4.70
N LEU A 345 10.32 13.53 3.42
CA LEU A 345 11.19 13.90 2.31
C LEU A 345 11.35 15.42 2.20
N ALA A 346 10.24 16.16 2.17
CA ALA A 346 10.23 17.61 2.06
C ALA A 346 10.86 18.31 3.27
N ALA A 347 10.77 17.73 4.47
CA ALA A 347 11.38 18.26 5.68
C ALA A 347 12.88 17.90 5.82
N GLY A 348 13.39 16.99 5.00
CA GLY A 348 14.76 16.48 5.11
C GLY A 348 14.96 15.45 6.21
N ASP A 349 13.88 14.87 6.76
CA ASP A 349 13.96 13.79 7.75
C ASP A 349 14.53 12.51 7.10
N VAL A 350 14.31 12.31 5.79
CA VAL A 350 14.98 11.30 4.96
C VAL A 350 16.11 11.96 4.21
N THR A 351 17.35 11.65 4.62
CA THR A 351 18.56 12.30 4.10
C THR A 351 19.23 11.57 2.94
N ARG A 352 18.95 10.27 2.78
CA ARG A 352 19.49 9.47 1.67
C ARG A 352 18.91 9.92 0.33
N ARG A 353 19.70 9.75 -0.75
CA ARG A 353 19.32 10.12 -2.13
C ARG A 353 19.53 8.95 -3.07
N GLY A 354 18.83 8.96 -4.19
CA GLY A 354 18.69 7.83 -5.11
C GLY A 354 17.31 7.20 -5.01
N THR A 355 17.08 6.07 -5.67
CA THR A 355 15.87 5.26 -5.44
C THR A 355 16.08 4.38 -4.20
N LEU A 356 15.12 4.39 -3.29
CA LEU A 356 15.29 3.91 -1.92
C LEU A 356 14.13 3.00 -1.52
N ASN A 357 14.46 1.89 -0.85
CA ASN A 357 13.45 1.05 -0.21
C ASN A 357 12.85 1.79 0.99
N GLN A 358 11.53 1.91 1.04
CA GLN A 358 10.82 2.62 2.12
C GLN A 358 11.13 2.03 3.50
N GLU A 359 11.23 0.70 3.62
CA GLU A 359 11.53 0.02 4.88
C GLU A 359 12.93 0.33 5.42
N LEU A 360 13.87 0.77 4.55
CA LEU A 360 15.24 1.12 4.95
C LEU A 360 15.43 2.60 5.30
N VAL A 361 14.51 3.47 4.89
CA VAL A 361 14.73 4.92 4.99
C VAL A 361 13.67 5.66 5.78
N VAL A 362 12.50 5.05 5.98
CA VAL A 362 11.43 5.64 6.79
C VAL A 362 11.59 5.19 8.25
N PRO A 363 11.84 6.12 9.21
CA PRO A 363 11.90 5.76 10.62
C PRO A 363 10.54 5.27 11.13
N ALA A 364 10.45 4.00 11.51
CA ALA A 364 9.18 3.37 11.90
C ALA A 364 8.55 4.05 13.13
N ASP A 365 9.35 4.43 14.15
CA ASP A 365 8.85 5.14 15.34
C ASP A 365 8.21 6.47 14.96
N ALA A 366 8.80 7.22 14.03
CA ALA A 366 8.24 8.46 13.54
C ALA A 366 6.96 8.22 12.73
N MET A 367 6.91 7.17 11.91
CA MET A 367 5.70 6.76 11.19
C MET A 367 4.57 6.40 12.18
N ILE A 368 4.85 5.59 13.19
CA ILE A 368 3.89 5.20 14.24
C ILE A 368 3.38 6.44 14.98
N ALA A 369 4.26 7.36 15.37
CA ALA A 369 3.87 8.60 16.04
C ALA A 369 2.97 9.48 15.14
N GLU A 370 3.28 9.58 13.85
CA GLU A 370 2.48 10.33 12.88
C GLU A 370 1.10 9.68 12.63
N LEU A 371 1.02 8.34 12.57
CA LEU A 371 -0.24 7.62 12.47
C LEU A 371 -1.12 7.84 13.72
N ARG A 372 -0.55 7.72 14.92
CA ARG A 372 -1.26 7.99 16.18
C ARG A 372 -1.76 9.43 16.27
N ARG A 373 -1.01 10.40 15.76
CA ARG A 373 -1.44 11.81 15.67
C ARG A 373 -2.66 11.99 14.76
N ARG A 374 -2.87 11.09 13.79
CA ARG A 374 -4.02 11.00 12.89
C ARG A 374 -5.14 10.13 13.43
N GLN A 375 -5.06 9.77 14.73
CA GLN A 375 -6.05 8.91 15.39
C GLN A 375 -6.15 7.49 14.81
N VAL A 376 -5.06 7.00 14.22
CA VAL A 376 -4.95 5.57 13.87
C VAL A 376 -4.57 4.81 15.14
N ASP A 377 -5.32 3.75 15.47
CA ASP A 377 -5.05 2.91 16.63
C ASP A 377 -3.90 1.94 16.33
N VAL A 378 -2.69 2.34 16.73
CA VAL A 378 -1.46 1.53 16.59
C VAL A 378 -1.07 1.01 17.95
N GLN A 379 -1.20 -0.29 18.16
CA GLN A 379 -0.90 -0.99 19.41
C GLN A 379 0.36 -1.83 19.24
N GLU A 380 1.27 -1.73 20.19
CA GLU A 380 2.52 -2.47 20.24
C GLU A 380 2.50 -3.45 21.41
N PHE A 381 2.95 -4.68 21.18
CA PHE A 381 2.99 -5.73 22.19
C PHE A 381 4.36 -6.41 22.19
N SER A 382 4.78 -6.82 23.39
CA SER A 382 5.97 -7.66 23.61
C SER A 382 5.63 -8.71 24.66
N GLY A 383 6.02 -9.95 24.41
CA GLY A 383 5.74 -11.08 25.31
C GLY A 383 6.51 -12.33 24.91
N ASP A 384 6.18 -13.43 25.53
CA ASP A 384 6.79 -14.74 25.21
C ASP A 384 6.22 -15.32 23.90
N PRO A 385 7.01 -16.08 23.14
CA PRO A 385 6.51 -16.79 21.96
C PRO A 385 5.36 -17.76 22.33
N GLY A 386 4.27 -17.69 21.56
CA GLY A 386 3.09 -18.55 21.77
C GLY A 386 1.97 -17.94 22.59
N GLU A 387 2.16 -16.80 23.23
CA GLU A 387 1.07 -16.02 23.81
C GLU A 387 0.28 -15.29 22.70
N PRO A 388 -1.07 -15.20 22.75
CA PRO A 388 -1.85 -14.46 21.77
C PRO A 388 -1.54 -12.95 21.84
N ALA A 389 -1.50 -12.30 20.65
CA ALA A 389 -1.31 -10.84 20.54
C ALA A 389 -2.58 -10.07 20.89
#